data_a6361ce660b847b8ccda2cd35ca440dd
#
_entry.id   a6361ce660b847b8ccda2cd35ca440dd
#
_cell.length_a   1.000
_cell.length_b   1.000
_cell.length_c   1.000
_cell.angle_alpha   90.00
_cell.angle_beta   90.00
_cell.angle_gamma   90.00
#
_symmetry.space_group_name_H-M   'P 1'
#
loop_
_entity.id
_entity.type
_entity.pdbx_description
1 polymer ?
#
loop_
_entity_poly.entity_id
_entity_poly.type
_entity_poly.pdbx_seq_one_letter_code
_entity_poly.pdbx_strand_id
1 'polypeptide(L)'
;MKYIIVIPARYKSKRLPGKPLANIGGLPMIVRTYNQCSKVVSKSKILVATDSNKIKKVCDEYKIKSIITSNKCLTGTDRVAEVAKKIKCNFYINVQGDEPF
;
A
#
# COMPACT_ATOMS: atom_id res chain seq x y z
N MET A 1 -16.73 9.51 -1.76
CA MET A 1 -15.71 9.36 -0.71
C MET A 1 -14.83 10.59 -0.71
N LYS A 2 -14.66 11.21 0.45
CA LYS A 2 -13.88 12.44 0.53
C LYS A 2 -12.39 12.23 0.51
N TYR A 3 -11.92 11.13 1.12
CA TYR A 3 -10.50 10.79 1.13
C TYR A 3 -10.29 9.29 1.10
N ILE A 4 -9.08 8.91 0.71
CA ILE A 4 -8.63 7.53 0.76
C ILE A 4 -7.15 7.53 1.19
N ILE A 5 -6.80 6.58 2.04
CA ILE A 5 -5.40 6.34 2.39
C ILE A 5 -4.83 5.37 1.35
N VAL A 6 -3.75 5.79 0.70
CA VAL A 6 -3.04 4.95 -0.27
C VAL A 6 -1.72 4.54 0.35
N ILE A 7 -1.48 3.23 0.43
CA ILE A 7 -0.23 2.68 0.91
C ILE A 7 0.54 2.16 -0.30
N PRO A 8 1.46 2.98 -0.86
CA PRO A 8 2.28 2.51 -1.96
C PRO A 8 3.29 1.49 -1.46
N ALA A 9 3.42 0.38 -2.16
CA ALA A 9 4.33 -0.68 -1.76
C ALA A 9 4.92 -1.33 -3.00
N ARG A 10 6.23 -1.22 -3.18
CA ARG A 10 6.92 -1.88 -4.28
C ARG A 10 7.81 -3.00 -3.76
N TYR A 11 7.92 -4.05 -4.56
CA TYR A 11 8.76 -5.19 -4.20
C TYR A 11 10.24 -4.86 -4.33
N LYS A 12 10.63 -4.26 -5.45
CA LYS A 12 12.02 -3.95 -5.73
C LYS A 12 12.44 -2.68 -5.01
N SER A 13 13.53 -2.78 -4.24
CA SER A 13 14.17 -1.64 -3.60
C SER A 13 15.67 -1.88 -3.66
N LYS A 14 16.44 -0.77 -3.65
CA LYS A 14 17.89 -0.87 -3.71
C LYS A 14 18.49 -1.52 -2.47
N ARG A 15 17.85 -1.31 -1.31
CA ARG A 15 18.39 -1.77 -0.03
C ARG A 15 17.90 -3.16 0.36
N LEU A 16 16.61 -3.36 0.25
CA LEU A 16 15.98 -4.60 0.71
C LEU A 16 14.81 -4.95 -0.18
N PRO A 17 15.05 -5.74 -1.25
CA PRO A 17 13.95 -6.20 -2.09
C PRO A 17 12.93 -6.96 -1.27
N GLY A 18 11.64 -6.69 -1.52
CA GLY A 18 10.57 -7.36 -0.80
C GLY A 18 10.34 -6.84 0.61
N LYS A 19 10.87 -5.66 0.94
CA LYS A 19 10.71 -5.08 2.28
C LYS A 19 9.26 -5.04 2.78
N PRO A 20 8.25 -4.69 1.96
CA PRO A 20 6.86 -4.72 2.43
C PRO A 20 6.38 -6.11 2.85
N LEU A 21 7.02 -7.18 2.37
CA LEU A 21 6.69 -8.55 2.74
C LEU A 21 7.57 -9.09 3.87
N ALA A 22 8.54 -8.31 4.34
CA ALA A 22 9.40 -8.74 5.44
C ALA A 22 8.58 -8.98 6.69
N ASN A 23 8.81 -10.13 7.33
CA ASN A 23 8.07 -10.51 8.53
C ASN A 23 8.61 -9.73 9.72
N ILE A 24 7.72 -9.04 10.43
CA ILE A 24 8.04 -8.30 11.63
C ILE A 24 7.08 -8.75 12.72
N GLY A 25 7.61 -9.51 13.69
CA GLY A 25 6.80 -9.98 14.79
C GLY A 25 5.63 -10.86 14.37
N GLY A 26 5.83 -11.68 13.33
CA GLY A 26 4.82 -12.63 12.87
C GLY A 26 3.93 -12.13 11.72
N LEU A 27 4.07 -10.87 11.31
CA LEU A 27 3.25 -10.32 10.22
C LEU A 27 4.13 -9.60 9.18
N PRO A 28 3.76 -9.68 7.89
CA PRO A 28 4.43 -8.87 6.88
C PRO A 28 4.31 -7.37 7.21
N MET A 29 5.33 -6.61 6.87
CA MET A 29 5.37 -5.17 7.17
C MET A 29 4.15 -4.44 6.58
N ILE A 30 3.76 -4.77 5.35
CA ILE A 30 2.60 -4.13 4.71
C ILE A 30 1.32 -4.35 5.52
N VAL A 31 1.15 -5.53 6.12
CA VAL A 31 -0.01 -5.84 6.94
C VAL A 31 0.02 -5.01 8.22
N ARG A 32 1.20 -4.83 8.82
CA ARG A 32 1.33 -3.97 10.01
C ARG A 32 0.97 -2.53 9.72
N THR A 33 1.45 -2.01 8.59
CA THR A 33 1.12 -0.64 8.18
C THR A 33 -0.38 -0.49 7.97
N TYR A 34 -0.99 -1.46 7.29
CA TYR A 34 -2.44 -1.47 7.08
C TYR A 34 -3.19 -1.48 8.41
N ASN A 35 -2.75 -2.34 9.35
CA ASN A 35 -3.41 -2.45 10.65
C ASN A 35 -3.33 -1.14 11.44
N GLN A 36 -2.21 -0.43 11.36
CA GLN A 36 -2.10 0.87 12.01
C GLN A 36 -3.08 1.88 11.42
N CYS A 37 -3.19 1.90 10.08
CA CYS A 37 -4.16 2.79 9.43
C CYS A 37 -5.60 2.43 9.82
N SER A 38 -5.91 1.14 9.94
CA SER A 38 -7.27 0.71 10.27
C SER A 38 -7.69 1.03 11.70
N LYS A 39 -6.75 1.43 12.56
CA LYS A 39 -7.07 1.89 13.91
C LYS A 39 -7.65 3.29 13.92
N VAL A 40 -7.39 4.09 12.88
CA VAL A 40 -7.82 5.49 12.85
C VAL A 40 -8.85 5.77 11.78
N VAL A 41 -8.95 4.92 10.74
CA VAL A 41 -9.94 5.10 9.67
C VAL A 41 -10.58 3.76 9.32
N SER A 42 -11.75 3.83 8.69
CA SER A 42 -12.45 2.65 8.21
C SER A 42 -11.61 1.91 7.15
N LYS A 43 -11.65 0.58 7.19
CA LYS A 43 -10.94 -0.26 6.22
C LYS A 43 -11.34 0.05 4.77
N SER A 44 -12.57 0.49 4.55
CA SER A 44 -13.04 0.85 3.21
C SER A 44 -12.31 2.06 2.63
N LYS A 45 -11.60 2.81 3.46
CA LYS A 45 -10.85 3.99 3.05
C LYS A 45 -9.35 3.75 2.94
N ILE A 46 -8.93 2.49 2.93
CA ILE A 46 -7.51 2.13 2.85
C ILE A 46 -7.28 1.26 1.62
N LEU A 47 -6.27 1.60 0.84
CA LEU A 47 -5.92 0.88 -0.38
C LEU A 47 -4.41 0.72 -0.49
N VAL A 48 -3.96 -0.50 -0.75
CA VAL A 48 -2.56 -0.77 -1.07
C VAL A 48 -2.39 -0.66 -2.58
N ALA A 49 -1.39 0.10 -3.02
CA ALA A 49 -1.06 0.23 -4.43
C ALA A 49 0.33 -0.36 -4.67
N THR A 50 0.42 -1.37 -5.52
CA THR A 50 1.67 -2.09 -5.72
C THR A 50 1.83 -2.53 -7.17
N ASP A 51 3.07 -2.69 -7.61
CA ASP A 51 3.39 -3.27 -8.92
C ASP A 51 3.69 -4.77 -8.80
N SER A 52 3.61 -5.34 -7.62
CA SER A 52 4.02 -6.72 -7.35
C SER A 52 2.83 -7.63 -7.12
N ASN A 53 2.76 -8.72 -7.90
CA ASN A 53 1.75 -9.74 -7.69
C ASN A 53 1.96 -10.48 -6.37
N LYS A 54 3.20 -10.56 -5.88
CA LYS A 54 3.50 -11.18 -4.59
C LYS A 54 2.88 -10.37 -3.46
N ILE A 55 3.02 -9.04 -3.51
CA ILE A 55 2.44 -8.16 -2.50
C ILE A 55 0.92 -8.20 -2.59
N LYS A 56 0.37 -8.16 -3.81
CA LYS A 56 -1.07 -8.25 -3.98
C LYS A 56 -1.63 -9.55 -3.43
N LYS A 57 -0.95 -10.66 -3.65
CA LYS A 57 -1.37 -11.96 -3.13
C LYS A 57 -1.43 -11.95 -1.61
N VAL A 58 -0.42 -11.38 -0.95
CA VAL A 58 -0.43 -11.27 0.51
C VAL A 58 -1.58 -10.38 0.98
N CYS A 59 -1.83 -9.27 0.29
CA CYS A 59 -2.97 -8.42 0.60
C CYS A 59 -4.29 -9.20 0.51
N ASP A 60 -4.45 -10.00 -0.53
CA ASP A 60 -5.66 -10.81 -0.70
C ASP A 60 -5.82 -11.81 0.44
N GLU A 61 -4.71 -12.44 0.88
CA GLU A 61 -4.73 -13.39 1.99
C GLU A 61 -5.22 -12.73 3.30
N TYR A 62 -4.86 -11.47 3.52
CA TYR A 62 -5.25 -10.73 4.71
C TYR A 62 -6.50 -9.87 4.50
N LYS A 63 -7.17 -10.03 3.35
CA LYS A 63 -8.40 -9.29 3.00
C LYS A 63 -8.18 -7.79 2.98
N ILE A 64 -7.02 -7.38 2.49
CA ILE A 64 -6.66 -5.98 2.31
C ILE A 64 -6.94 -5.59 0.86
N LYS A 65 -7.71 -4.51 0.68
CA LYS A 65 -8.00 -4.00 -0.66
C LYS A 65 -6.70 -3.52 -1.31
N SER A 66 -6.44 -3.96 -2.51
CA SER A 66 -5.23 -3.60 -3.23
C SER A 66 -5.50 -3.41 -4.72
N ILE A 67 -4.60 -2.68 -5.38
CA ILE A 67 -4.67 -2.42 -6.81
C ILE A 67 -3.25 -2.52 -7.38
N ILE A 68 -3.16 -3.09 -8.59
CA ILE A 68 -1.89 -3.16 -9.30
C ILE A 68 -1.66 -1.84 -10.03
N THR A 69 -0.48 -1.27 -9.86
CA THR A 69 -0.05 -0.06 -10.54
C THR A 69 1.16 -0.37 -11.42
N SER A 70 1.55 0.61 -12.26
CA SER A 70 2.68 0.44 -13.18
C SER A 70 4.00 0.24 -12.43
N ASN A 71 4.86 -0.63 -12.95
CA ASN A 71 6.21 -0.79 -12.44
C ASN A 71 7.13 0.37 -12.86
N LYS A 72 6.61 1.31 -13.65
CA LYS A 72 7.34 2.52 -14.05
C LYS A 72 7.23 3.64 -13.03
N CYS A 73 6.42 3.48 -11.98
CA CYS A 73 6.37 4.47 -10.91
C CYS A 73 7.70 4.49 -10.17
N LEU A 74 8.38 5.63 -10.16
CA LEU A 74 9.68 5.78 -9.53
C LEU A 74 9.59 6.07 -8.04
N THR A 75 8.49 6.67 -7.61
CA THR A 75 8.28 7.08 -6.21
C THR A 75 6.89 6.67 -5.74
N GLY A 76 6.69 6.72 -4.42
CA GLY A 76 5.36 6.52 -3.85
C GLY A 76 4.37 7.57 -4.33
N THR A 77 4.84 8.81 -4.54
CA THR A 77 4.00 9.89 -5.05
C THR A 77 3.50 9.59 -6.47
N ASP A 78 4.36 9.07 -7.34
CA ASP A 78 3.96 8.65 -8.68
C ASP A 78 2.87 7.59 -8.63
N ARG A 79 3.00 6.66 -7.69
CA ARG A 79 2.06 5.55 -7.55
C ARG A 79 0.70 6.05 -7.05
N VAL A 80 0.71 6.99 -6.11
CA VAL A 80 -0.53 7.63 -5.63
C VAL A 80 -1.19 8.40 -6.78
N ALA A 81 -0.40 9.07 -7.62
CA ALA A 81 -0.95 9.77 -8.78
C ALA A 81 -1.64 8.83 -9.75
N GLU A 82 -1.09 7.63 -9.95
CA GLU A 82 -1.73 6.63 -10.81
C GLU A 82 -3.05 6.16 -10.20
N VAL A 83 -3.09 5.95 -8.87
CA VAL A 83 -4.33 5.60 -8.17
C VAL A 83 -5.37 6.69 -8.38
N ALA A 84 -4.96 7.96 -8.31
CA ALA A 84 -5.87 9.09 -8.45
C ALA A 84 -6.56 9.12 -9.83
N LYS A 85 -5.94 8.55 -10.85
CA LYS A 85 -6.55 8.43 -12.17
C LYS A 85 -7.66 7.37 -12.20
N LYS A 86 -7.56 6.37 -11.34
CA LYS A 86 -8.47 5.22 -11.32
C LYS A 86 -9.56 5.36 -10.26
N ILE A 87 -9.26 5.99 -9.15
CA ILE A 87 -10.19 6.14 -8.02
C ILE A 87 -10.29 7.61 -7.67
N LYS A 88 -11.48 8.17 -7.83
CA LYS A 88 -11.72 9.60 -7.60
C LYS A 88 -12.07 9.88 -6.15
N CYS A 89 -11.28 10.73 -5.52
CA CYS A 89 -11.50 11.23 -4.17
C CYS A 89 -11.06 12.68 -4.11
N ASN A 90 -11.45 13.38 -3.03
CA ASN A 90 -10.99 14.76 -2.82
C ASN A 90 -9.54 14.79 -2.34
N PHE A 91 -9.17 13.83 -1.51
CA PHE A 91 -7.83 13.77 -0.92
C PHE A 91 -7.26 12.35 -0.98
N TYR A 92 -5.96 12.27 -1.22
CA TYR A 92 -5.22 11.02 -1.23
C TYR A 92 -4.10 11.13 -0.21
N ILE A 93 -4.19 10.34 0.86
CA ILE A 93 -3.21 10.36 1.95
C ILE A 93 -2.20 9.25 1.71
N ASN A 94 -0.94 9.64 1.54
CA ASN A 94 0.15 8.73 1.24
C ASN A 94 0.78 8.21 2.54
N VAL A 95 0.71 6.91 2.78
CA VAL A 95 1.39 6.25 3.91
C VAL A 95 2.28 5.15 3.35
N GLN A 96 3.58 5.26 3.56
CA GLN A 96 4.54 4.31 3.00
C GLN A 96 4.35 2.92 3.58
N GLY A 97 4.31 1.90 2.72
CA GLY A 97 4.08 0.52 3.11
C GLY A 97 5.23 -0.13 3.87
N ASP A 98 6.40 0.50 3.87
CA ASP A 98 7.59 0.01 4.55
C ASP A 98 7.97 0.85 5.76
N GLU A 99 7.05 1.70 6.22
CA GLU A 99 7.28 2.57 7.38
C GLU A 99 6.09 2.49 8.33
N PRO A 100 5.96 1.37 9.08
CA PRO A 100 4.88 1.25 10.05
C PRO A 100 5.07 2.27 11.17
N PHE A 101 3.99 2.84 11.62
CA PHE A 101 4.03 3.85 12.68
C PHE A 101 4.46 3.27 14.00
#